data_111a62ca7163c94b4e0e69d988193666
#
_entry.id   111a62ca7163c94b4e0e69d988193666
#
_cell.length_a   1.000
_cell.length_b   1.000
_cell.length_c   1.000
_cell.angle_alpha   90.00
_cell.angle_beta   90.00
_cell.angle_gamma   90.00
#
_symmetry.space_group_name_H-M   'P 1'
#
loop_
_entity.id
_entity.type
_entity.pdbx_description
1 polymer ?
#
loop_
_entity_poly.entity_id
_entity_poly.type
_entity_poly.pdbx_seq_one_letter_code
_entity_poly.pdbx_strand_id
1 'polypeptide(L)'
;MSFNKVILVGNVGKDPEIRRFENNIKASFSLATSETYTPKGGDKVTQTEWHNVVAWRRLAELAENYIRKGSQILVEGKLRYRSYDDRDGNKKYIVEVEADTIQLLGRKQDSQGQQAASGQSMQNNSGSYSAPSQSSGPSDNNISEDLTARETADDLPF
;
A
#
# COMPACT_ATOMS: atom_id res chain seq x y z
N MET A 1 -7.39 22.95 29.71
CA MET A 1 -7.45 21.63 29.05
C MET A 1 -6.47 21.62 27.90
N SER A 2 -5.68 20.57 27.74
CA SER A 2 -4.75 20.41 26.60
C SER A 2 -5.10 19.13 25.84
N PHE A 3 -4.78 19.10 24.54
CA PHE A 3 -5.07 17.99 23.65
C PHE A 3 -3.84 17.67 22.81
N ASN A 4 -3.51 16.37 22.66
CA ASN A 4 -2.40 15.91 21.85
C ASN A 4 -2.85 14.63 21.14
N LYS A 5 -3.13 14.75 19.83
CA LYS A 5 -3.55 13.62 18.99
C LYS A 5 -2.92 13.76 17.61
N VAL A 6 -2.42 12.64 17.09
CA VAL A 6 -1.90 12.48 15.75
C VAL A 6 -2.67 11.36 15.08
N ILE A 7 -3.04 11.56 13.82
CA ILE A 7 -3.67 10.55 12.96
C ILE A 7 -2.85 10.49 11.68
N LEU A 8 -2.33 9.31 11.36
CA LEU A 8 -1.50 9.07 10.19
C LEU A 8 -2.07 7.91 9.38
N VAL A 9 -2.14 8.07 8.07
CA VAL A 9 -2.38 6.99 7.12
C VAL A 9 -1.19 6.91 6.19
N GLY A 10 -0.54 5.75 6.14
CA GLY A 10 0.68 5.61 5.36
C GLY A 10 1.14 4.18 5.18
N ASN A 11 2.34 4.02 4.63
CA ASN A 11 2.95 2.73 4.39
C ASN A 11 4.14 2.51 5.32
N VAL A 12 4.24 1.29 5.84
CA VAL A 12 5.35 0.89 6.72
C VAL A 12 6.64 0.75 5.93
N GLY A 13 7.69 1.46 6.35
CA GLY A 13 8.96 1.52 5.60
C GLY A 13 9.86 0.31 5.82
N LYS A 14 9.78 -0.31 6.99
CA LYS A 14 10.55 -1.51 7.37
C LYS A 14 9.75 -2.35 8.36
N ASP A 15 10.10 -3.64 8.45
CA ASP A 15 9.47 -4.53 9.42
C ASP A 15 9.63 -3.99 10.85
N PRO A 16 8.61 -4.15 11.71
CA PRO A 16 8.68 -3.69 13.09
C PRO A 16 9.83 -4.31 13.88
N GLU A 17 10.58 -3.48 14.57
CA GLU A 17 11.57 -3.92 15.55
C GLU A 17 10.88 -4.21 16.87
N ILE A 18 10.93 -5.45 17.32
CA ILE A 18 10.27 -5.91 18.54
C ILE A 18 11.28 -6.00 19.67
N ARG A 19 10.97 -5.38 20.80
CA ARG A 19 11.74 -5.49 22.03
C ARG A 19 10.85 -6.01 23.16
N ARG A 20 11.28 -7.08 23.78
CA ARG A 20 10.59 -7.71 24.90
C ARG A 20 11.30 -7.35 26.21
N PHE A 21 10.51 -6.95 27.18
CA PHE A 21 10.91 -6.68 28.56
C PHE A 21 10.19 -7.67 29.47
N GLU A 22 10.61 -7.82 30.72
CA GLU A 22 10.05 -8.79 31.65
C GLU A 22 8.49 -8.78 31.70
N ASN A 23 7.88 -7.58 31.67
CA ASN A 23 6.43 -7.44 31.75
C ASN A 23 5.81 -6.66 30.59
N ASN A 24 6.57 -6.43 29.50
CA ASN A 24 6.10 -5.56 28.42
C ASN A 24 6.72 -5.93 27.07
N ILE A 25 6.00 -5.61 26.01
CA ILE A 25 6.49 -5.71 24.65
C ILE A 25 6.35 -4.36 23.98
N LYS A 26 7.37 -3.96 23.21
CA LYS A 26 7.42 -2.73 22.40
C LYS A 26 7.69 -3.09 20.96
N ALA A 27 6.95 -2.50 20.04
CA ALA A 27 7.26 -2.49 18.62
C ALA A 27 7.62 -1.07 18.19
N SER A 28 8.62 -0.94 17.33
CA SER A 28 9.00 0.33 16.72
C SER A 28 9.18 0.16 15.23
N PHE A 29 8.61 1.07 14.44
CA PHE A 29 8.69 1.04 12.99
C PHE A 29 8.56 2.45 12.41
N SER A 30 9.00 2.62 11.16
CA SER A 30 8.82 3.86 10.41
C SER A 30 7.58 3.78 9.55
N LEU A 31 6.81 4.88 9.51
CA LEU A 31 5.62 5.06 8.68
C LEU A 31 5.86 6.22 7.71
N ALA A 32 5.69 5.99 6.42
CA ALA A 32 5.79 6.99 5.37
C ALA A 32 4.41 7.55 5.05
N THR A 33 4.28 8.87 5.10
CA THR A 33 3.15 9.62 4.52
C THR A 33 3.65 10.39 3.31
N SER A 34 2.95 10.30 2.18
CA SER A 34 3.38 10.95 0.94
C SER A 34 2.30 11.87 0.41
N GLU A 35 2.71 13.09 0.06
CA GLU A 35 1.89 14.07 -0.61
C GLU A 35 2.40 14.29 -2.02
N THR A 36 1.49 14.43 -2.95
CA THR A 36 1.85 14.70 -4.34
C THR A 36 1.16 15.99 -4.78
N TYR A 37 1.92 16.95 -5.24
CA TYR A 37 1.41 18.22 -5.75
C TYR A 37 2.08 18.60 -7.07
N THR A 38 1.39 19.43 -7.84
CA THR A 38 1.93 19.97 -9.10
C THR A 38 2.10 21.49 -8.95
N PRO A 39 3.34 22.01 -8.87
CA PRO A 39 3.59 23.44 -8.83
C PRO A 39 3.16 24.10 -10.15
N LYS A 40 2.82 25.41 -10.11
CA LYS A 40 2.42 26.14 -11.32
C LYS A 40 3.53 26.10 -12.38
N GLY A 41 3.27 25.39 -13.49
CA GLY A 41 4.20 25.26 -14.62
C GLY A 41 5.32 24.24 -14.43
N GLY A 42 5.22 23.32 -13.48
CA GLY A 42 6.22 22.29 -13.22
C GLY A 42 5.69 20.87 -13.28
N ASP A 43 6.60 19.92 -13.17
CA ASP A 43 6.30 18.50 -13.07
C ASP A 43 5.72 18.13 -11.71
N LYS A 44 5.09 16.97 -11.64
CA LYS A 44 4.52 16.40 -10.44
C LYS A 44 5.60 16.09 -9.41
N VAL A 45 5.50 16.67 -8.21
CA VAL A 45 6.46 16.46 -7.12
C VAL A 45 5.79 15.62 -6.03
N THR A 46 6.49 14.58 -5.58
CA THR A 46 6.06 13.77 -4.42
C THR A 46 7.01 14.02 -3.26
N GLN A 47 6.45 14.46 -2.15
CA GLN A 47 7.16 14.64 -0.89
C GLN A 47 6.75 13.55 0.08
N THR A 48 7.73 12.92 0.74
CA THR A 48 7.49 11.84 1.71
C THR A 48 8.07 12.22 3.06
N GLU A 49 7.23 12.15 4.08
CA GLU A 49 7.61 12.34 5.47
C GLU A 49 7.66 11.00 6.21
N TRP A 50 8.70 10.83 7.04
CA TRP A 50 8.92 9.63 7.81
C TRP A 50 8.63 9.83 9.29
N HIS A 51 7.68 9.06 9.81
CA HIS A 51 7.28 9.11 11.21
C HIS A 51 7.78 7.89 11.97
N ASN A 52 8.39 8.11 13.14
CA ASN A 52 8.75 7.03 14.06
C ASN A 52 7.53 6.68 14.89
N VAL A 53 7.03 5.46 14.75
CA VAL A 53 5.87 4.95 15.48
C VAL A 53 6.33 3.94 16.52
N VAL A 54 5.78 4.09 17.72
CA VAL A 54 6.00 3.17 18.85
C VAL A 54 4.67 2.62 19.31
N ALA A 55 4.58 1.30 19.40
CA ALA A 55 3.43 0.58 19.90
C ALA A 55 3.82 -0.26 21.12
N TRP A 56 2.91 -0.40 22.08
CA TRP A 56 3.13 -1.12 23.31
C TRP A 56 2.12 -2.24 23.51
N ARG A 57 2.50 -3.28 24.27
CA ARG A 57 1.63 -4.36 24.71
C ARG A 57 0.89 -4.99 23.52
N ARG A 58 -0.43 -5.06 23.58
CA ARG A 58 -1.28 -5.66 22.55
C ARG A 58 -1.08 -5.06 21.15
N LEU A 59 -0.81 -3.76 21.05
CA LEU A 59 -0.52 -3.14 19.76
C LEU A 59 0.86 -3.56 19.20
N ALA A 60 1.82 -3.83 20.08
CA ALA A 60 3.12 -4.37 19.69
C ALA A 60 3.01 -5.82 19.21
N GLU A 61 2.17 -6.65 19.84
CA GLU A 61 1.87 -8.01 19.38
C GLU A 61 1.14 -7.99 18.02
N LEU A 62 0.19 -7.07 17.84
CA LEU A 62 -0.45 -6.86 16.55
C LEU A 62 0.58 -6.50 15.49
N ALA A 63 1.49 -5.59 15.81
CA ALA A 63 2.54 -5.18 14.87
C ALA A 63 3.46 -6.35 14.51
N GLU A 64 3.86 -7.16 15.49
CA GLU A 64 4.71 -8.34 15.28
C GLU A 64 4.06 -9.36 14.35
N ASN A 65 2.77 -9.60 14.52
CA ASN A 65 2.07 -10.66 13.79
C ASN A 65 1.62 -10.24 12.39
N TYR A 66 1.20 -8.99 12.21
CA TYR A 66 0.46 -8.57 11.03
C TYR A 66 1.10 -7.44 10.23
N ILE A 67 1.98 -6.63 10.85
CA ILE A 67 2.61 -5.51 10.13
C ILE A 67 3.91 -5.97 9.49
N ARG A 68 4.08 -5.64 8.20
CA ARG A 68 5.30 -5.89 7.42
C ARG A 68 5.66 -4.64 6.65
N LYS A 69 6.90 -4.58 6.17
CA LYS A 69 7.31 -3.55 5.21
C LYS A 69 6.31 -3.45 4.06
N GLY A 70 5.88 -2.22 3.75
CA GLY A 70 4.89 -1.94 2.70
C GLY A 70 3.43 -2.05 3.14
N SER A 71 3.14 -2.55 4.35
CA SER A 71 1.76 -2.58 4.86
C SER A 71 1.19 -1.16 4.94
N GLN A 72 -0.02 -0.97 4.40
CA GLN A 72 -0.78 0.26 4.57
C GLN A 72 -1.58 0.20 5.87
N ILE A 73 -1.37 1.18 6.73
CA ILE A 73 -2.01 1.23 8.06
C ILE A 73 -2.48 2.65 8.40
N LEU A 74 -3.49 2.71 9.25
CA LEU A 74 -3.87 3.91 9.98
C LEU A 74 -3.35 3.78 11.41
N VAL A 75 -2.71 4.84 11.89
CA VAL A 75 -2.22 4.97 13.27
C VAL A 75 -2.85 6.19 13.89
N GLU A 76 -3.52 6.02 15.02
CA GLU A 76 -3.89 7.11 15.91
C GLU A 76 -3.03 7.05 17.15
N GLY A 77 -2.57 8.19 17.63
CA GLY A 77 -1.72 8.23 18.81
C GLY A 77 -1.41 9.65 19.27
N LYS A 78 -0.34 9.76 20.03
CA LYS A 78 0.14 11.01 20.63
C LYS A 78 1.57 11.28 20.21
N LEU A 79 1.89 12.53 19.97
CA LEU A 79 3.25 12.97 19.74
C LEU A 79 4.02 12.96 21.07
N ARG A 80 5.19 12.32 21.05
CA ARG A 80 6.09 12.22 22.21
C ARG A 80 7.48 12.72 21.83
N TYR A 81 8.05 13.52 22.69
CA TYR A 81 9.43 13.96 22.60
C TYR A 81 10.26 13.19 23.61
N ARG A 82 11.35 12.59 23.14
CA ARG A 82 12.32 11.90 23.99
C ARG A 82 13.70 12.47 23.74
N SER A 83 14.50 12.55 24.80
CA SER A 83 15.92 12.86 24.67
C SER A 83 16.75 11.67 25.10
N TYR A 84 17.86 11.46 24.43
CA TYR A 84 18.87 10.48 24.81
C TYR A 84 20.26 11.10 24.61
N ASP A 85 21.19 10.64 25.40
CA ASP A 85 22.59 11.05 25.26
C ASP A 85 23.26 10.13 24.25
N ASP A 86 23.91 10.72 23.25
CA ASP A 86 24.70 10.00 22.25
C ASP A 86 25.99 9.49 22.86
N ARG A 87 26.73 8.62 22.17
CA ARG A 87 28.03 8.09 22.61
C ARG A 87 29.07 9.19 22.90
N ASP A 88 28.91 10.32 22.28
CA ASP A 88 29.75 11.50 22.44
C ASP A 88 29.27 12.47 23.53
N GLY A 89 28.25 12.08 24.32
CA GLY A 89 27.68 12.87 25.40
C GLY A 89 26.76 13.99 24.96
N ASN A 90 26.39 14.09 23.67
CA ASN A 90 25.50 15.11 23.16
C ASN A 90 24.03 14.68 23.34
N LYS A 91 23.19 15.58 23.84
CA LYS A 91 21.76 15.37 23.93
C LYS A 91 21.12 15.40 22.56
N LYS A 92 20.50 14.28 22.14
CA LYS A 92 19.70 14.21 20.94
C LYS A 92 18.22 14.09 21.27
N TYR A 93 17.39 14.69 20.46
CA TYR A 93 15.94 14.67 20.60
C TYR A 93 15.34 13.82 19.48
N ILE A 94 14.42 12.96 19.86
CA ILE A 94 13.61 12.14 18.93
C ILE A 94 12.16 12.51 19.14
N VAL A 95 11.45 12.61 18.02
CA VAL A 95 10.00 12.73 17.98
C VAL A 95 9.44 11.37 17.60
N GLU A 96 8.56 10.83 18.43
CA GLU A 96 7.90 9.54 18.22
C GLU A 96 6.38 9.72 18.31
N VAL A 97 5.63 8.92 17.55
CA VAL A 97 4.18 8.79 17.69
C VAL A 97 3.92 7.55 18.53
N GLU A 98 3.45 7.74 19.74
CA GLU A 98 2.99 6.63 20.60
C GLU A 98 1.57 6.24 20.17
N ALA A 99 1.43 5.02 19.62
CA ALA A 99 0.17 4.55 19.08
C ALA A 99 -0.84 4.20 20.18
N ASP A 100 -2.03 4.74 20.08
CA ASP A 100 -3.21 4.37 20.87
C ASP A 100 -4.09 3.35 20.11
N THR A 101 -4.09 3.44 18.75
CA THR A 101 -4.83 2.55 17.84
C THR A 101 -4.06 2.31 16.56
N ILE A 102 -4.11 1.09 16.05
CA ILE A 102 -3.57 0.72 14.74
C ILE A 102 -4.63 -0.07 13.98
N GLN A 103 -4.94 0.35 12.75
CA GLN A 103 -5.82 -0.35 11.81
C GLN A 103 -5.05 -0.74 10.55
N LEU A 104 -5.17 -1.98 10.14
CA LEU A 104 -4.62 -2.48 8.88
C LEU A 104 -5.60 -2.11 7.77
N LEU A 105 -5.13 -1.37 6.78
CA LEU A 105 -5.94 -0.89 5.64
C LEU A 105 -5.70 -1.71 4.36
N GLY A 106 -4.61 -2.47 4.30
CA GLY A 106 -4.29 -3.34 3.18
C GLY A 106 -5.23 -4.54 3.10
N ARG A 107 -5.56 -4.99 1.88
CA ARG A 107 -6.17 -6.29 1.67
C ARG A 107 -5.25 -7.35 2.27
N LYS A 108 -5.83 -8.31 2.98
CA LYS A 108 -5.18 -9.57 3.32
C LYS A 108 -4.58 -10.11 2.02
N GLN A 109 -3.26 -10.09 1.92
CA GLN A 109 -2.59 -10.82 0.84
C GLN A 109 -2.86 -12.30 1.17
N ASP A 110 -3.86 -12.84 0.50
CA ASP A 110 -4.03 -14.28 0.46
C ASP A 110 -2.73 -14.81 -0.16
N SER A 111 -1.92 -15.41 0.69
CA SER A 111 -0.81 -16.26 0.28
C SER A 111 -1.40 -17.50 -0.39
N GLN A 112 -1.93 -17.30 -1.60
CA GLN A 112 -2.37 -18.38 -2.45
C GLN A 112 -1.11 -18.97 -3.04
N GLY A 113 -0.80 -20.14 -2.48
CA GLY A 113 0.32 -20.96 -2.78
C GLY A 113 0.60 -21.09 -4.28
N GLN A 114 1.84 -20.95 -4.58
CA GLN A 114 2.46 -21.59 -5.71
C GLN A 114 2.24 -23.11 -5.58
N GLN A 115 1.12 -23.59 -6.07
CA GLN A 115 0.99 -25.02 -6.41
C GLN A 115 1.68 -25.19 -7.75
N ALA A 116 2.90 -25.69 -7.66
CA ALA A 116 3.60 -26.27 -8.77
C ALA A 116 2.69 -27.33 -9.40
N ALA A 117 2.25 -27.07 -10.62
CA ALA A 117 1.68 -28.07 -11.49
C ALA A 117 2.81 -28.99 -11.95
N SER A 118 3.03 -30.06 -11.19
CA SER A 118 3.75 -31.22 -11.67
C SER A 118 2.90 -31.90 -12.73
N GLY A 119 3.45 -31.93 -13.94
CA GLY A 119 2.86 -32.61 -15.07
C GLY A 119 2.62 -34.10 -14.81
N GLN A 120 1.52 -34.59 -15.27
CA GLN A 120 1.36 -35.98 -15.68
C GLN A 120 0.76 -36.00 -17.07
N SER A 121 1.62 -36.35 -17.99
CA SER A 121 1.31 -36.86 -19.30
C SER A 121 0.51 -38.15 -19.15
N MET A 122 -0.67 -38.22 -19.72
CA MET A 122 -1.24 -39.47 -20.18
C MET A 122 -1.72 -39.35 -21.62
N GLN A 123 -0.99 -40.08 -22.42
CA GLN A 123 -1.20 -40.47 -23.77
C GLN A 123 -2.36 -41.48 -23.86
N ASN A 124 -3.31 -41.26 -24.74
CA ASN A 124 -3.90 -42.27 -25.64
C ASN A 124 -5.09 -41.65 -26.37
N ASN A 125 -5.14 -41.71 -27.56
CA ASN A 125 -5.27 -42.63 -28.69
C ASN A 125 -6.54 -42.37 -29.49
N SER A 126 -6.29 -42.12 -30.79
CA SER A 126 -7.06 -42.45 -31.98
C SER A 126 -8.57 -42.23 -32.07
N GLY A 127 -8.91 -41.50 -33.14
CA GLY A 127 -10.25 -41.43 -33.71
C GLY A 127 -10.31 -40.44 -34.87
N SER A 128 -9.83 -40.89 -36.05
CA SER A 128 -10.02 -40.25 -37.33
C SER A 128 -11.51 -40.06 -37.65
N TYR A 129 -11.91 -38.94 -38.22
CA TYR A 129 -12.80 -38.89 -39.40
C TYR A 129 -12.75 -37.50 -40.05
N SER A 130 -12.57 -37.62 -41.33
CA SER A 130 -12.52 -36.77 -42.47
C SER A 130 -13.34 -35.48 -42.51
N ALA A 131 -12.75 -34.49 -43.17
CA ALA A 131 -13.38 -33.33 -43.80
C ALA A 131 -14.37 -33.77 -44.91
N PRO A 132 -15.17 -32.90 -45.59
CA PRO A 132 -14.64 -31.74 -46.30
C PRO A 132 -15.52 -30.48 -46.44
N SER A 133 -14.83 -29.42 -46.82
CA SER A 133 -15.03 -28.48 -47.93
C SER A 133 -16.23 -27.56 -48.07
N GLN A 134 -15.85 -26.32 -48.44
CA GLN A 134 -16.47 -25.32 -49.34
C GLN A 134 -17.45 -24.35 -48.64
N SER A 135 -17.46 -23.09 -48.94
CA SER A 135 -16.81 -22.25 -49.97
C SER A 135 -17.36 -20.83 -49.80
N SER A 136 -16.53 -19.90 -50.27
CA SER A 136 -16.92 -18.61 -50.91
C SER A 136 -17.49 -17.51 -50.05
N GLY A 137 -16.76 -16.47 -49.69
CA GLY A 137 -16.45 -15.37 -50.58
C GLY A 137 -17.39 -14.18 -50.48
N PRO A 138 -17.04 -13.02 -50.92
CA PRO A 138 -16.98 -11.79 -50.15
C PRO A 138 -18.10 -10.77 -50.51
N SER A 139 -18.24 -9.72 -49.74
CA SER A 139 -18.71 -8.42 -50.24
C SER A 139 -18.54 -7.28 -49.27
N ASP A 140 -17.83 -6.31 -49.77
CA ASP A 140 -17.77 -4.89 -49.46
C ASP A 140 -19.11 -4.23 -49.08
N ASN A 141 -18.93 -3.18 -48.28
CA ASN A 141 -19.39 -1.81 -48.48
C ASN A 141 -19.32 -1.09 -47.10
N ASN A 142 -18.36 -0.24 -46.88
CA ASN A 142 -18.23 1.19 -47.14
C ASN A 142 -19.58 1.94 -47.08
N ILE A 143 -19.67 2.85 -46.15
CA ILE A 143 -20.21 4.22 -46.27
C ILE A 143 -19.95 4.98 -44.94
N SER A 144 -19.24 6.03 -45.14
CA SER A 144 -18.95 7.27 -44.48
C SER A 144 -20.12 8.05 -43.87
N GLU A 145 -19.68 9.09 -43.17
CA GLU A 145 -20.37 10.36 -42.82
C GLU A 145 -21.14 10.32 -41.49
N ASP A 146 -21.00 11.24 -40.64
CA ASP A 146 -20.48 12.60 -40.49
C ASP A 146 -21.34 13.29 -39.42
N LEU A 147 -20.70 14.24 -38.69
CA LEU A 147 -21.35 15.35 -37.98
C LEU A 147 -22.11 15.00 -36.68
N THR A 148 -21.88 15.60 -35.54
CA THR A 148 -21.61 17.00 -35.20
C THR A 148 -21.34 17.14 -33.71
N ALA A 149 -20.53 18.09 -33.41
CA ALA A 149 -20.26 18.69 -32.11
C ALA A 149 -21.51 18.93 -31.25
N ARG A 150 -21.31 18.75 -29.95
CA ARG A 150 -21.89 19.67 -28.95
C ARG A 150 -20.99 19.75 -27.71
N GLU A 151 -20.29 20.86 -27.63
CA GLU A 151 -19.85 21.47 -26.40
C GLU A 151 -21.01 21.60 -25.42
N THR A 152 -20.78 21.20 -24.19
CA THR A 152 -21.33 21.90 -23.06
C THR A 152 -20.25 21.99 -22.00
N ALA A 153 -19.65 23.16 -21.94
CA ALA A 153 -18.99 23.65 -20.76
C ALA A 153 -19.96 23.55 -19.59
N ASP A 154 -19.52 22.95 -18.51
CA ASP A 154 -20.09 23.22 -17.20
C ASP A 154 -18.94 23.56 -16.27
N ASP A 155 -18.86 24.86 -16.09
CA ASP A 155 -17.98 25.61 -15.22
C ASP A 155 -18.49 25.46 -13.80
N LEU A 156 -17.73 24.80 -12.93
CA LEU A 156 -18.01 24.81 -11.50
C LEU A 156 -16.80 25.39 -10.77
N PRO A 157 -16.98 26.55 -10.10
CA PRO A 157 -15.93 27.16 -9.31
C PRO A 157 -15.91 26.62 -7.90
N PHE A 158 -14.85 25.93 -7.53
CA PHE A 158 -14.37 25.84 -6.15
C PHE A 158 -12.85 25.83 -6.13
#